data_9ee8bddd807e965f32977aae8b2e20e2
#
_entry.id   9ee8bddd807e965f32977aae8b2e20e2
#
_cell.length_a   1.000
_cell.length_b   1.000
_cell.length_c   1.000
_cell.angle_alpha   90.00
_cell.angle_beta   90.00
_cell.angle_gamma   90.00
#
_symmetry.space_group_name_H-M   'P 1'
#
loop_
_entity.id
_entity.type
_entity.pdbx_description
1 polymer ?
#
loop_
_entity_poly.entity_id
_entity_poly.type
_entity_poly.pdbx_seq_one_letter_code
_entity_poly.pdbx_strand_id
1 'polypeptide(L)'
;LMSSTPRPRPDALTTALPVPAVVVDSGLSHLDREFEYAVPARLDAAAQPGVRVKVRFAGRDLDGFVVARRAEARHAGRLTPLRRVVSEEPVLTPELVATARAVADRYAGVLGDVLRLAVPKRHAAAEKALAMAPPVQASLPPPGGPGPSAAWAAYPAGPAFLRRLAEGEHPAAALLALPGQPPERDWPALVAEAARVALDAGRGVLVVVPDHRDLDRVDRALVHALGPQRHVRLTAAPGPPARYTAWLK
;
A
#
# COMPACT_ATOMS: atom_id res chain seq x y z
N LEU A 1 23.01 53.98 3.01
CA LEU A 1 22.80 52.97 1.93
C LEU A 1 22.30 51.68 2.59
N MET A 2 20.97 51.51 2.63
CA MET A 2 20.36 50.27 3.14
C MET A 2 20.46 49.22 2.03
N SER A 3 21.21 48.17 2.30
CA SER A 3 21.37 47.03 1.40
C SER A 3 20.04 46.23 1.39
N SER A 4 19.32 46.36 0.29
CA SER A 4 18.09 45.56 0.02
C SER A 4 18.52 44.13 -0.28
N THR A 5 18.30 43.23 0.66
CA THR A 5 18.41 41.76 0.42
C THR A 5 17.45 41.39 -0.69
N PRO A 6 17.88 40.81 -1.81
CA PRO A 6 16.97 40.44 -2.89
C PRO A 6 15.98 39.40 -2.41
N ARG A 7 14.67 39.63 -2.62
CA ARG A 7 13.64 38.63 -2.41
C ARG A 7 14.00 37.37 -3.22
N PRO A 8 13.96 36.16 -2.62
CA PRO A 8 14.20 34.95 -3.38
C PRO A 8 13.23 34.91 -4.56
N ARG A 9 13.77 34.68 -5.75
CA ARG A 9 12.94 34.44 -6.96
C ARG A 9 11.96 33.30 -6.65
N PRO A 10 10.69 33.40 -7.10
CA PRO A 10 9.78 32.28 -6.98
C PRO A 10 10.44 31.07 -7.63
N ASP A 11 10.48 29.93 -6.92
CA ASP A 11 11.06 28.69 -7.42
C ASP A 11 10.53 28.43 -8.83
N ALA A 12 11.43 28.19 -9.78
CA ALA A 12 11.02 27.79 -11.12
C ALA A 12 10.14 26.54 -11.01
N LEU A 13 9.09 26.47 -11.82
CA LEU A 13 8.25 25.29 -11.89
C LEU A 13 8.90 24.23 -12.78
N THR A 14 8.65 22.96 -12.48
CA THR A 14 9.06 21.88 -13.38
C THR A 14 8.33 21.96 -14.71
N THR A 15 8.95 21.50 -15.77
CA THR A 15 8.36 21.46 -17.13
C THR A 15 7.76 20.10 -17.46
N ALA A 16 8.21 19.03 -16.79
CA ALA A 16 7.70 17.68 -16.98
C ALA A 16 6.58 17.40 -15.97
N LEU A 17 5.33 17.19 -16.45
CA LEU A 17 4.17 16.93 -15.62
C LEU A 17 4.03 17.89 -14.42
N PRO A 18 3.89 19.20 -14.66
CA PRO A 18 4.01 20.23 -13.62
C PRO A 18 2.82 20.28 -12.65
N VAL A 19 1.74 19.54 -12.92
CA VAL A 19 0.48 19.62 -12.19
C VAL A 19 0.23 18.34 -11.37
N PRO A 20 0.54 18.33 -10.08
CA PRO A 20 0.11 17.25 -9.19
C PRO A 20 -1.37 17.42 -8.83
N ALA A 21 -2.11 16.34 -8.95
CA ALA A 21 -3.44 16.19 -8.36
C ALA A 21 -3.28 15.70 -6.92
N VAL A 22 -3.83 16.42 -5.97
CA VAL A 22 -3.67 16.13 -4.54
C VAL A 22 -5.03 15.91 -3.90
N VAL A 23 -5.18 14.80 -3.19
CA VAL A 23 -6.26 14.59 -2.24
C VAL A 23 -5.83 15.19 -0.91
N VAL A 24 -6.55 16.23 -0.48
CA VAL A 24 -6.23 17.00 0.73
C VAL A 24 -7.01 16.43 1.92
N ASP A 25 -6.34 16.21 3.04
CA ASP A 25 -6.98 15.79 4.29
C ASP A 25 -7.68 16.98 4.96
N SER A 26 -8.84 17.34 4.43
CA SER A 26 -9.64 18.48 4.91
C SER A 26 -10.68 18.10 5.95
N GLY A 27 -11.10 16.83 6.01
CA GLY A 27 -12.21 16.35 6.83
C GLY A 27 -13.59 16.89 6.41
N LEU A 28 -13.70 17.54 5.25
CA LEU A 28 -14.93 18.18 4.78
C LEU A 28 -15.47 17.47 3.54
N SER A 29 -16.69 16.92 3.63
CA SER A 29 -17.29 16.11 2.58
C SER A 29 -17.50 16.84 1.24
N HIS A 30 -17.83 18.14 1.27
CA HIS A 30 -17.98 18.94 0.06
C HIS A 30 -16.67 19.23 -0.67
N LEU A 31 -15.51 18.88 -0.07
CA LEU A 31 -14.18 19.00 -0.63
C LEU A 31 -13.60 17.63 -1.05
N ASP A 32 -14.45 16.61 -1.21
CA ASP A 32 -14.07 15.27 -1.66
C ASP A 32 -13.76 15.23 -3.16
N ARG A 33 -12.65 15.85 -3.51
CA ARG A 33 -12.13 15.92 -4.87
C ARG A 33 -10.61 16.11 -4.88
N GLU A 34 -10.02 15.92 -6.04
CA GLU A 34 -8.63 16.28 -6.29
C GLU A 34 -8.48 17.80 -6.43
N PHE A 35 -7.40 18.35 -5.86
CA PHE A 35 -6.99 19.73 -6.02
C PHE A 35 -5.67 19.81 -6.77
N GLU A 36 -5.58 20.73 -7.71
CA GLU A 36 -4.38 20.92 -8.54
C GLU A 36 -3.46 21.96 -7.92
N TYR A 37 -2.18 21.64 -7.94
CA TYR A 37 -1.09 22.48 -7.47
C TYR A 37 -0.02 22.63 -8.55
N ALA A 38 1.01 23.42 -8.32
CA ALA A 38 2.19 23.49 -9.14
C ALA A 38 3.37 22.80 -8.44
N VAL A 39 4.23 22.10 -9.18
CA VAL A 39 5.46 21.51 -8.62
C VAL A 39 6.63 22.47 -8.80
N PRO A 40 7.21 23.00 -7.71
CA PRO A 40 8.50 23.68 -7.79
C PRO A 40 9.58 22.73 -8.30
N ALA A 41 10.49 23.20 -9.17
CA ALA A 41 11.54 22.36 -9.78
C ALA A 41 12.38 21.60 -8.74
N ARG A 42 12.64 22.19 -7.59
CA ARG A 42 13.36 21.55 -6.47
C ARG A 42 12.62 20.36 -5.84
N LEU A 43 11.33 20.22 -6.09
CA LEU A 43 10.49 19.11 -5.58
C LEU A 43 10.13 18.10 -6.67
N ASP A 44 10.61 18.28 -7.90
CA ASP A 44 10.20 17.47 -9.05
C ASP A 44 10.45 15.98 -8.85
N ALA A 45 11.64 15.60 -8.47
CA ALA A 45 12.01 14.20 -8.22
C ALA A 45 11.22 13.59 -7.06
N ALA A 46 10.96 14.38 -6.01
CA ALA A 46 10.32 13.91 -4.78
C ALA A 46 8.78 13.89 -4.85
N ALA A 47 8.15 14.77 -5.67
CA ALA A 47 6.70 14.94 -5.71
C ALA A 47 6.03 13.93 -6.67
N GLN A 48 6.34 12.65 -6.54
CA GLN A 48 5.80 11.58 -7.37
C GLN A 48 4.40 11.14 -6.90
N PRO A 49 3.60 10.47 -7.75
CA PRO A 49 2.35 9.86 -7.32
C PRO A 49 2.58 8.89 -6.15
N GLY A 50 1.67 8.91 -5.19
CA GLY A 50 1.72 8.08 -3.99
C GLY A 50 2.37 8.72 -2.77
N VAL A 51 3.08 9.83 -2.92
CA VAL A 51 3.81 10.47 -1.81
C VAL A 51 2.95 11.40 -0.97
N ARG A 52 3.36 11.60 0.29
CA ARG A 52 2.74 12.55 1.21
C ARG A 52 3.28 13.96 0.98
N VAL A 53 2.39 14.93 0.93
CA VAL A 53 2.73 16.35 0.73
C VAL A 53 2.08 17.25 1.76
N LYS A 54 2.64 18.46 1.94
CA LYS A 54 1.94 19.59 2.55
C LYS A 54 1.59 20.62 1.50
N VAL A 55 0.35 21.08 1.56
CA VAL A 55 -0.21 22.07 0.64
C VAL A 55 -0.83 23.24 1.40
N ARG A 56 -0.84 24.41 0.79
CA ARG A 56 -1.60 25.55 1.28
C ARG A 56 -3.03 25.43 0.78
N PHE A 57 -3.98 25.31 1.67
CA PHE A 57 -5.39 25.17 1.38
C PHE A 57 -6.25 26.04 2.31
N ALA A 58 -7.08 26.90 1.74
CA ALA A 58 -7.95 27.82 2.48
C ALA A 58 -7.22 28.56 3.64
N GLY A 59 -6.03 29.07 3.37
CA GLY A 59 -5.25 29.80 4.38
C GLY A 59 -4.50 28.95 5.41
N ARG A 60 -4.58 27.60 5.34
CA ARG A 60 -3.92 26.66 6.25
C ARG A 60 -2.98 25.72 5.51
N ASP A 61 -2.02 25.17 6.22
CA ASP A 61 -1.17 24.10 5.69
C ASP A 61 -1.77 22.76 6.07
N LEU A 62 -2.28 22.02 5.10
CA LEU A 62 -2.89 20.71 5.27
C LEU A 62 -2.00 19.60 4.71
N ASP A 63 -2.17 18.42 5.25
CA ASP A 63 -1.58 17.20 4.71
C ASP A 63 -2.41 16.68 3.53
N GLY A 64 -1.76 15.98 2.61
CA GLY A 64 -2.41 15.38 1.47
C GLY A 64 -1.51 14.35 0.79
N PHE A 65 -2.06 13.74 -0.24
CA PHE A 65 -1.34 12.76 -1.06
C PHE A 65 -1.39 13.18 -2.52
N VAL A 66 -0.25 13.09 -3.21
CA VAL A 66 -0.23 13.18 -4.67
C VAL A 66 -0.82 11.89 -5.23
N VAL A 67 -1.92 11.99 -5.96
CA VAL A 67 -2.57 10.82 -6.58
C VAL A 67 -2.26 10.69 -8.07
N ALA A 68 -1.91 11.78 -8.71
CA ALA A 68 -1.47 11.79 -10.11
C ALA A 68 -0.58 13.00 -10.42
N ARG A 69 0.16 12.94 -11.51
CA ARG A 69 0.84 14.09 -12.11
C ARG A 69 0.36 14.26 -13.55
N ARG A 70 0.10 15.50 -13.96
CA ARG A 70 -0.46 15.85 -15.27
C ARG A 70 0.40 16.88 -15.96
N ALA A 71 0.38 16.88 -17.29
CA ALA A 71 1.06 17.88 -18.10
C ALA A 71 0.33 19.24 -18.05
N GLU A 72 -0.99 19.22 -18.00
CA GLU A 72 -1.86 20.39 -18.06
C GLU A 72 -2.80 20.45 -16.87
N ALA A 73 -3.09 21.66 -16.42
CA ALA A 73 -4.09 21.93 -15.41
C ALA A 73 -5.50 21.89 -16.01
N ARG A 74 -6.43 21.34 -15.28
CA ARG A 74 -7.88 21.46 -15.58
C ARG A 74 -8.45 22.79 -15.08
N HIS A 75 -7.78 23.38 -14.09
CA HIS A 75 -8.16 24.67 -13.52
C HIS A 75 -7.56 25.82 -14.32
N ALA A 76 -8.39 26.77 -14.74
CA ALA A 76 -7.96 27.91 -15.57
C ALA A 76 -7.16 28.99 -14.81
N GLY A 77 -7.04 28.89 -13.48
CA GLY A 77 -6.36 29.86 -12.64
C GLY A 77 -4.90 29.52 -12.37
N ARG A 78 -4.17 30.48 -11.76
CA ARG A 78 -2.81 30.25 -11.31
C ARG A 78 -2.78 29.20 -10.20
N LEU A 79 -2.00 28.14 -10.39
CA LEU A 79 -1.85 27.08 -9.40
C LEU A 79 -0.94 27.54 -8.23
N THR A 80 -1.35 27.20 -7.03
CA THR A 80 -0.54 27.37 -5.82
C THR A 80 0.57 26.31 -5.80
N PRO A 81 1.84 26.66 -5.51
CA PRO A 81 2.91 25.66 -5.45
C PRO A 81 2.76 24.75 -4.22
N LEU A 82 3.18 23.48 -4.36
CA LEU A 82 3.37 22.56 -3.23
C LEU A 82 4.30 23.21 -2.20
N ARG A 83 3.95 23.07 -0.92
CA ARG A 83 4.79 23.59 0.16
C ARG A 83 6.03 22.72 0.36
N ARG A 84 5.82 21.41 0.49
CA ARG A 84 6.90 20.42 0.62
C ARG A 84 6.38 19.01 0.37
N VAL A 85 7.26 18.13 -0.01
CA VAL A 85 7.09 16.68 0.11
C VAL A 85 7.43 16.29 1.55
N VAL A 86 6.53 15.56 2.21
CA VAL A 86 6.69 15.13 3.62
C VAL A 86 7.58 13.89 3.69
N SER A 87 7.43 13.01 2.69
CA SER A 87 8.24 11.82 2.50
C SER A 87 8.25 11.48 1.01
N GLU A 88 9.40 11.04 0.52
CA GLU A 88 9.57 10.55 -0.86
C GLU A 88 9.09 9.10 -1.01
N GLU A 89 8.74 8.46 0.11
CA GLU A 89 8.20 7.10 0.11
C GLU A 89 6.78 7.07 -0.47
N PRO A 90 6.54 6.36 -1.59
CA PRO A 90 5.22 6.23 -2.18
C PRO A 90 4.40 5.22 -1.36
N VAL A 91 3.44 5.72 -0.60
CA VAL A 91 2.56 4.91 0.27
C VAL A 91 1.20 4.62 -0.35
N LEU A 92 0.92 5.15 -1.54
CA LEU A 92 -0.31 4.89 -2.30
C LEU A 92 0.05 4.38 -3.70
N THR A 93 -0.52 3.24 -4.06
CA THR A 93 -0.57 2.79 -5.45
C THR A 93 -1.86 3.27 -6.12
N PRO A 94 -1.93 3.31 -7.45
CA PRO A 94 -3.18 3.64 -8.17
C PRO A 94 -4.34 2.70 -7.78
N GLU A 95 -4.06 1.42 -7.56
CA GLU A 95 -5.05 0.41 -7.16
C GLU A 95 -5.59 0.69 -5.75
N LEU A 96 -4.70 1.11 -4.82
CA LEU A 96 -5.12 1.47 -3.47
C LEU A 96 -6.00 2.73 -3.48
N VAL A 97 -5.66 3.73 -4.30
CA VAL A 97 -6.49 4.94 -4.48
C VAL A 97 -7.85 4.57 -5.07
N ALA A 98 -7.89 3.73 -6.10
CA ALA A 98 -9.15 3.27 -6.71
C ALA A 98 -10.00 2.48 -5.71
N THR A 99 -9.39 1.59 -4.94
CA THR A 99 -10.07 0.82 -3.88
C THR A 99 -10.62 1.75 -2.79
N ALA A 100 -9.81 2.70 -2.32
CA ALA A 100 -10.24 3.67 -1.32
C ALA A 100 -11.40 4.55 -1.84
N ARG A 101 -11.40 4.93 -3.12
CA ARG A 101 -12.50 5.65 -3.76
C ARG A 101 -13.78 4.80 -3.78
N ALA A 102 -13.67 3.53 -4.20
CA ALA A 102 -14.81 2.61 -4.21
C ALA A 102 -15.41 2.38 -2.81
N VAL A 103 -14.56 2.30 -1.77
CA VAL A 103 -15.01 2.22 -0.38
C VAL A 103 -15.74 3.49 0.03
N ALA A 104 -15.18 4.68 -0.26
CA ALA A 104 -15.82 5.94 0.07
C ALA A 104 -17.20 6.07 -0.62
N ASP A 105 -17.30 5.73 -1.90
CA ASP A 105 -18.56 5.76 -2.65
C ASP A 105 -19.60 4.78 -2.09
N ARG A 106 -19.14 3.58 -1.73
CA ARG A 106 -20.01 2.51 -1.20
C ARG A 106 -20.62 2.86 0.16
N TYR A 107 -19.88 3.60 0.99
CA TYR A 107 -20.27 3.92 2.37
C TYR A 107 -20.62 5.40 2.57
N ALA A 108 -20.85 6.15 1.49
CA ALA A 108 -21.14 7.59 1.51
C ALA A 108 -20.10 8.40 2.32
N GLY A 109 -18.84 7.97 2.26
CA GLY A 109 -17.71 8.62 2.91
C GLY A 109 -16.94 9.52 1.96
N VAL A 110 -15.80 10.03 2.42
CA VAL A 110 -14.86 10.83 1.62
C VAL A 110 -13.53 10.10 1.47
N LEU A 111 -12.90 10.27 0.30
CA LEU A 111 -11.64 9.59 -0.02
C LEU A 111 -10.54 9.88 1.01
N GLY A 112 -10.42 11.14 1.47
CA GLY A 112 -9.42 11.52 2.47
C GLY A 112 -9.55 10.75 3.79
N ASP A 113 -10.78 10.48 4.25
CA ASP A 113 -11.03 9.71 5.47
C ASP A 113 -10.64 8.24 5.30
N VAL A 114 -11.00 7.64 4.15
CA VAL A 114 -10.60 6.25 3.85
C VAL A 114 -9.09 6.13 3.78
N LEU A 115 -8.40 7.05 3.10
CA LEU A 115 -6.94 7.05 3.03
C LEU A 115 -6.28 7.22 4.40
N ARG A 116 -6.85 8.04 5.28
CA ARG A 116 -6.36 8.21 6.66
C ARG A 116 -6.48 6.94 7.49
N LEU A 117 -7.49 6.11 7.23
CA LEU A 117 -7.66 4.80 7.87
C LEU A 117 -6.76 3.75 7.24
N ALA A 118 -6.66 3.74 5.91
CA ALA A 118 -5.91 2.73 5.17
C ALA A 118 -4.39 2.86 5.35
N VAL A 119 -3.87 4.11 5.38
CA VAL A 119 -2.43 4.36 5.40
C VAL A 119 -1.98 4.77 6.80
N PRO A 120 -1.14 4.00 7.49
CA PRO A 120 -0.68 4.33 8.84
C PRO A 120 0.03 5.69 8.89
N LYS A 121 0.01 6.34 10.05
CA LYS A 121 0.76 7.58 10.27
C LYS A 121 2.25 7.36 9.99
N ARG A 122 2.87 8.33 9.32
CA ARG A 122 4.29 8.32 8.98
C ARG A 122 5.19 8.25 10.22
N HIS A 123 6.23 7.43 10.12
CA HIS A 123 7.31 7.34 11.09
C HIS A 123 8.66 7.51 10.40
N ALA A 124 9.26 8.70 10.50
CA ALA A 124 10.49 9.04 9.77
C ALA A 124 11.68 8.12 10.11
N ALA A 125 11.78 7.68 11.38
CA ALA A 125 12.83 6.74 11.78
C ALA A 125 12.65 5.36 11.13
N ALA A 126 11.40 4.92 10.91
CA ALA A 126 11.12 3.65 10.22
C ALA A 126 11.52 3.71 8.74
N GLU A 127 11.20 4.80 8.05
CA GLU A 127 11.62 5.02 6.66
C GLU A 127 13.15 5.00 6.54
N LYS A 128 13.84 5.74 7.41
CA LYS A 128 15.31 5.75 7.42
C LYS A 128 15.92 4.38 7.68
N ALA A 129 15.35 3.62 8.62
CA ALA A 129 15.81 2.28 8.93
C ALA A 129 15.63 1.31 7.75
N LEU A 130 14.49 1.40 7.04
CA LEU A 130 14.22 0.59 5.85
C LEU A 130 15.12 0.97 4.67
N ALA A 131 15.36 2.25 4.44
CA ALA A 131 16.27 2.72 3.39
C ALA A 131 17.72 2.26 3.60
N MET A 132 18.12 2.00 4.85
CA MET A 132 19.44 1.46 5.20
C MET A 132 19.47 -0.06 5.29
N ALA A 133 18.34 -0.74 5.26
CA ALA A 133 18.27 -2.18 5.33
C ALA A 133 18.76 -2.81 4.01
N PRO A 134 19.50 -3.93 4.06
CA PRO A 134 19.86 -4.64 2.85
C PRO A 134 18.59 -5.12 2.13
N PRO A 135 18.57 -5.13 0.79
CA PRO A 135 17.43 -5.63 0.05
C PRO A 135 17.15 -7.08 0.45
N VAL A 136 15.88 -7.36 0.79
CA VAL A 136 15.47 -8.74 1.08
C VAL A 136 15.61 -9.54 -0.21
N GLN A 137 16.51 -10.52 -0.21
CA GLN A 137 16.66 -11.41 -1.37
C GLN A 137 15.36 -12.19 -1.58
N ALA A 138 14.75 -11.95 -2.73
CA ALA A 138 13.41 -12.46 -3.07
C ALA A 138 13.38 -13.93 -3.54
N SER A 139 14.46 -14.72 -3.36
CA SER A 139 14.41 -16.13 -3.71
C SER A 139 13.52 -16.89 -2.71
N LEU A 140 12.36 -17.35 -3.17
CA LEU A 140 11.57 -18.32 -2.42
C LEU A 140 12.39 -19.61 -2.29
N PRO A 141 12.24 -20.37 -1.19
CA PRO A 141 12.79 -21.70 -1.13
C PRO A 141 12.27 -22.51 -2.33
N PRO A 142 13.07 -23.42 -2.88
CA PRO A 142 12.62 -24.25 -3.99
C PRO A 142 11.28 -24.90 -3.62
N PRO A 143 10.36 -25.03 -4.60
CA PRO A 143 9.07 -25.66 -4.35
C PRO A 143 9.27 -27.01 -3.66
N GLY A 144 8.72 -27.16 -2.48
CA GLY A 144 8.80 -28.40 -1.71
C GLY A 144 7.95 -29.48 -2.37
N GLY A 145 8.54 -30.28 -3.22
CA GLY A 145 7.95 -31.48 -3.79
C GLY A 145 6.98 -31.27 -4.97
N PRO A 146 6.75 -32.29 -5.74
CA PRO A 146 5.87 -32.27 -6.90
C PRO A 146 4.39 -32.39 -6.50
N GLY A 147 3.59 -31.47 -6.96
CA GLY A 147 2.14 -31.56 -6.96
C GLY A 147 1.43 -30.94 -5.74
N PRO A 148 0.11 -30.80 -5.83
CA PRO A 148 -0.70 -30.33 -4.72
C PRO A 148 -0.56 -31.25 -3.52
N SER A 149 -0.46 -30.69 -2.31
CA SER A 149 -0.36 -31.47 -1.09
C SER A 149 -1.57 -32.42 -0.94
N ALA A 150 -1.36 -33.50 -0.19
CA ALA A 150 -2.47 -34.41 0.16
C ALA A 150 -3.63 -33.67 0.87
N ALA A 151 -3.37 -32.50 1.45
CA ALA A 151 -4.37 -31.67 2.10
C ALA A 151 -5.37 -31.08 1.09
N TRP A 152 -4.91 -30.49 -0.02
CA TRP A 152 -5.78 -29.97 -1.08
C TRP A 152 -6.44 -31.09 -1.88
N ALA A 153 -5.81 -32.27 -1.99
CA ALA A 153 -6.39 -33.45 -2.66
C ALA A 153 -7.65 -33.97 -1.94
N ALA A 154 -7.82 -33.67 -0.66
CA ALA A 154 -9.03 -34.00 0.09
C ALA A 154 -10.28 -33.20 -0.37
N TYR A 155 -10.08 -32.12 -1.11
CA TYR A 155 -11.16 -31.28 -1.65
C TYR A 155 -11.30 -31.52 -3.15
N PRO A 156 -12.48 -31.91 -3.68
CA PRO A 156 -12.63 -32.28 -5.10
C PRO A 156 -12.15 -31.23 -6.08
N ALA A 157 -12.37 -29.94 -5.79
CA ALA A 157 -11.91 -28.83 -6.62
C ALA A 157 -10.50 -28.31 -6.26
N GLY A 158 -9.87 -28.84 -5.21
CA GLY A 158 -8.60 -28.33 -4.67
C GLY A 158 -7.45 -28.34 -5.68
N PRO A 159 -7.16 -29.48 -6.35
CA PRO A 159 -6.10 -29.53 -7.34
C PRO A 159 -6.33 -28.57 -8.52
N ALA A 160 -7.59 -28.44 -8.96
CA ALA A 160 -7.93 -27.50 -10.04
C ALA A 160 -7.76 -26.04 -9.62
N PHE A 161 -8.13 -25.72 -8.38
CA PHE A 161 -7.95 -24.38 -7.81
C PHE A 161 -6.47 -23.98 -7.76
N LEU A 162 -5.58 -24.86 -7.24
CA LEU A 162 -4.14 -24.59 -7.17
C LEU A 162 -3.52 -24.46 -8.56
N ARG A 163 -3.92 -25.32 -9.52
CA ARG A 163 -3.43 -25.23 -10.90
C ARG A 163 -3.77 -23.88 -11.52
N ARG A 164 -5.02 -23.42 -11.41
CA ARG A 164 -5.45 -22.11 -11.93
C ARG A 164 -4.72 -20.94 -11.26
N LEU A 165 -4.44 -21.06 -9.96
CA LEU A 165 -3.57 -20.09 -9.27
C LEU A 165 -2.16 -20.06 -9.86
N ALA A 166 -1.56 -21.23 -10.11
CA ALA A 166 -0.23 -21.35 -10.71
C ALA A 166 -0.17 -20.79 -12.14
N GLU A 167 -1.26 -20.94 -12.90
CA GLU A 167 -1.42 -20.40 -14.26
C GLU A 167 -1.68 -18.88 -14.28
N GLY A 168 -1.71 -18.21 -13.12
CA GLY A 168 -1.95 -16.77 -13.00
C GLY A 168 -3.42 -16.36 -13.12
N GLU A 169 -4.35 -17.31 -13.11
CA GLU A 169 -5.78 -17.02 -13.10
C GLU A 169 -6.24 -16.47 -11.72
N HIS A 170 -7.46 -15.96 -11.71
CA HIS A 170 -8.11 -15.40 -10.50
C HIS A 170 -9.34 -16.25 -10.08
N PRO A 171 -9.15 -17.53 -9.72
CA PRO A 171 -10.28 -18.37 -9.32
C PRO A 171 -10.87 -17.87 -8.00
N ALA A 172 -12.19 -17.67 -7.95
CA ALA A 172 -12.92 -17.49 -6.71
C ALA A 172 -13.35 -18.86 -6.18
N ALA A 173 -13.13 -19.09 -4.88
CA ALA A 173 -13.51 -20.34 -4.22
C ALA A 173 -13.98 -20.08 -2.79
N ALA A 174 -14.93 -20.89 -2.32
CA ALA A 174 -15.29 -21.03 -0.92
C ALA A 174 -14.78 -22.38 -0.41
N LEU A 175 -14.08 -22.38 0.71
CA LEU A 175 -13.54 -23.56 1.35
C LEU A 175 -14.24 -23.80 2.67
N LEU A 176 -14.88 -24.95 2.82
CA LEU A 176 -15.35 -25.43 4.12
C LEU A 176 -14.22 -26.22 4.78
N ALA A 177 -13.59 -25.63 5.78
CA ALA A 177 -12.50 -26.28 6.51
C ALA A 177 -13.02 -27.50 7.28
N LEU A 178 -12.35 -28.63 7.11
CA LEU A 178 -12.68 -29.85 7.85
C LEU A 178 -12.14 -29.72 9.30
N PRO A 179 -12.97 -29.97 10.32
CA PRO A 179 -12.52 -29.88 11.71
C PRO A 179 -11.63 -31.08 12.08
N GLY A 180 -10.81 -30.90 13.13
CA GLY A 180 -9.99 -31.98 13.69
C GLY A 180 -8.85 -32.47 12.81
N GLN A 181 -8.45 -31.68 11.81
CA GLN A 181 -7.32 -32.05 10.97
C GLN A 181 -5.98 -31.84 11.68
N PRO A 182 -4.95 -32.66 11.39
CA PRO A 182 -3.62 -32.41 11.87
C PRO A 182 -3.06 -31.11 11.25
N PRO A 183 -2.08 -30.43 11.89
CA PRO A 183 -1.61 -29.10 11.49
C PRO A 183 -1.24 -28.96 10.02
N GLU A 184 -0.68 -29.99 9.39
CA GLU A 184 -0.27 -30.02 7.98
C GLU A 184 -1.43 -30.15 6.99
N ARG A 185 -2.64 -30.46 7.47
CA ARG A 185 -3.87 -30.57 6.68
C ARG A 185 -4.96 -29.62 7.12
N ASP A 186 -4.71 -28.86 8.17
CA ASP A 186 -5.64 -27.88 8.70
C ASP A 186 -5.67 -26.63 7.79
N TRP A 187 -6.75 -25.87 7.86
CA TRP A 187 -6.99 -24.72 6.99
C TRP A 187 -5.84 -23.69 6.91
N PRO A 188 -5.03 -23.42 7.97
CA PRO A 188 -3.89 -22.51 7.84
C PRO A 188 -2.82 -23.04 6.89
N ALA A 189 -2.58 -24.36 6.87
CA ALA A 189 -1.64 -24.98 5.93
C ALA A 189 -2.15 -24.91 4.48
N LEU A 190 -3.47 -25.10 4.26
CA LEU A 190 -4.08 -24.91 2.94
C LEU A 190 -3.92 -23.48 2.44
N VAL A 191 -4.15 -22.48 3.31
CA VAL A 191 -3.94 -21.06 2.97
C VAL A 191 -2.47 -20.78 2.65
N ALA A 192 -1.54 -21.32 3.45
CA ALA A 192 -0.10 -21.10 3.23
C ALA A 192 0.38 -21.74 1.93
N GLU A 193 -0.13 -22.92 1.55
CA GLU A 193 0.19 -23.55 0.28
C GLU A 193 -0.36 -22.75 -0.92
N ALA A 194 -1.61 -22.31 -0.85
CA ALA A 194 -2.19 -21.45 -1.89
C ALA A 194 -1.43 -20.13 -2.03
N ALA A 195 -1.01 -19.54 -0.89
CA ALA A 195 -0.17 -18.35 -0.88
C ALA A 195 1.18 -18.61 -1.58
N ARG A 196 1.84 -19.72 -1.30
CA ARG A 196 3.09 -20.10 -1.96
C ARG A 196 2.91 -20.24 -3.47
N VAL A 197 1.87 -20.93 -3.92
CA VAL A 197 1.57 -21.10 -5.36
C VAL A 197 1.33 -19.74 -6.04
N ALA A 198 0.61 -18.82 -5.39
CA ALA A 198 0.39 -17.49 -5.94
C ALA A 198 1.68 -16.65 -5.99
N LEU A 199 2.55 -16.75 -4.98
CA LEU A 199 3.85 -16.10 -4.95
C LEU A 199 4.80 -16.65 -6.02
N ASP A 200 4.82 -17.98 -6.22
CA ASP A 200 5.59 -18.64 -7.29
C ASP A 200 5.14 -18.17 -8.68
N ALA A 201 3.84 -17.81 -8.83
CA ALA A 201 3.29 -17.17 -10.03
C ALA A 201 3.52 -15.65 -10.09
N GLY A 202 4.38 -15.08 -9.25
CA GLY A 202 4.75 -13.67 -9.24
C GLY A 202 3.69 -12.72 -8.68
N ARG A 203 2.73 -13.21 -7.87
CA ARG A 203 1.63 -12.40 -7.31
C ARG A 203 1.76 -12.21 -5.82
N GLY A 204 1.39 -11.02 -5.35
CA GLY A 204 1.23 -10.74 -3.91
C GLY A 204 0.00 -11.45 -3.33
N VAL A 205 0.03 -11.72 -2.02
CA VAL A 205 -1.06 -12.38 -1.31
C VAL A 205 -1.44 -11.57 -0.07
N LEU A 206 -2.74 -11.31 0.08
CA LEU A 206 -3.30 -10.71 1.29
C LEU A 206 -4.20 -11.75 1.98
N VAL A 207 -3.87 -12.06 3.23
CA VAL A 207 -4.68 -12.95 4.08
C VAL A 207 -5.32 -12.14 5.19
N VAL A 208 -6.64 -12.15 5.26
CA VAL A 208 -7.41 -11.48 6.30
C VAL A 208 -8.06 -12.53 7.20
N VAL A 209 -7.82 -12.43 8.51
CA VAL A 209 -8.34 -13.35 9.51
C VAL A 209 -9.11 -12.59 10.59
N PRO A 210 -10.10 -13.21 11.24
CA PRO A 210 -11.00 -12.53 12.17
C PRO A 210 -10.31 -12.08 13.47
N ASP A 211 -9.31 -12.82 13.95
CA ASP A 211 -8.69 -12.54 15.24
C ASP A 211 -7.18 -12.88 15.30
N HIS A 212 -6.56 -12.56 16.44
CA HIS A 212 -5.13 -12.80 16.66
C HIS A 212 -4.77 -14.29 16.78
N ARG A 213 -5.68 -15.17 17.19
CA ARG A 213 -5.43 -16.60 17.31
C ARG A 213 -5.28 -17.24 15.95
N ASP A 214 -6.18 -16.88 15.04
CA ASP A 214 -6.12 -17.32 13.66
C ASP A 214 -4.94 -16.69 12.93
N LEU A 215 -4.60 -15.42 13.23
CA LEU A 215 -3.39 -14.79 12.72
C LEU A 215 -2.14 -15.58 13.13
N ASP A 216 -2.01 -15.98 14.41
CA ASP A 216 -0.88 -16.77 14.91
C ASP A 216 -0.80 -18.16 14.26
N ARG A 217 -1.94 -18.77 13.93
CA ARG A 217 -1.99 -20.06 13.22
C ARG A 217 -1.51 -19.92 11.77
N VAL A 218 -2.02 -18.92 11.06
CA VAL A 218 -1.61 -18.65 9.67
C VAL A 218 -0.16 -18.22 9.60
N ASP A 219 0.31 -17.37 10.51
CA ASP A 219 1.71 -16.94 10.60
C ASP A 219 2.67 -18.14 10.71
N ARG A 220 2.39 -19.08 11.61
CA ARG A 220 3.19 -20.31 11.74
C ARG A 220 3.18 -21.16 10.47
N ALA A 221 2.02 -21.29 9.82
CA ALA A 221 1.90 -22.05 8.58
C ALA A 221 2.67 -21.37 7.44
N LEU A 222 2.61 -20.02 7.33
CA LEU A 222 3.38 -19.25 6.36
C LEU A 222 4.89 -19.33 6.61
N VAL A 223 5.34 -19.24 7.86
CA VAL A 223 6.76 -19.45 8.21
C VAL A 223 7.23 -20.83 7.77
N HIS A 224 6.41 -21.85 7.99
CA HIS A 224 6.73 -23.23 7.57
C HIS A 224 6.80 -23.37 6.05
N ALA A 225 5.84 -22.79 5.32
CA ALA A 225 5.73 -22.94 3.87
C ALA A 225 6.68 -22.04 3.06
N LEU A 226 6.95 -20.82 3.55
CA LEU A 226 7.69 -19.79 2.82
C LEU A 226 9.08 -19.51 3.41
N GLY A 227 9.33 -19.94 4.63
CA GLY A 227 10.49 -19.53 5.42
C GLY A 227 10.25 -18.24 6.23
N PRO A 228 11.16 -17.93 7.16
CA PRO A 228 11.06 -16.75 8.01
C PRO A 228 11.21 -15.46 7.20
N GLN A 229 10.55 -14.38 7.66
CA GLN A 229 10.64 -13.03 7.10
C GLN A 229 10.13 -12.87 5.64
N ARG A 230 9.29 -13.80 5.17
CA ARG A 230 8.71 -13.78 3.82
C ARG A 230 7.31 -13.17 3.76
N HIS A 231 6.75 -12.84 4.88
CA HIS A 231 5.47 -12.15 5.02
C HIS A 231 5.51 -11.18 6.18
N VAL A 232 4.56 -10.29 6.23
CA VAL A 232 4.38 -9.32 7.32
C VAL A 232 3.06 -9.53 8.02
N ARG A 233 3.02 -9.21 9.31
CA ARG A 233 1.81 -9.21 10.13
C ARG A 233 1.38 -7.77 10.36
N LEU A 234 0.15 -7.44 9.97
CA LEU A 234 -0.43 -6.12 10.22
C LEU A 234 -1.45 -6.21 11.35
N THR A 235 -1.07 -5.77 12.54
CA THR A 235 -1.95 -5.72 13.73
C THR A 235 -1.81 -4.38 14.44
N ALA A 236 -2.71 -4.11 15.37
CA ALA A 236 -2.64 -2.92 16.23
C ALA A 236 -1.63 -3.08 17.38
N ALA A 237 -1.30 -4.32 17.77
CA ALA A 237 -0.52 -4.63 18.97
C ALA A 237 0.91 -4.06 19.01
N PRO A 238 1.70 -4.07 17.90
CA PRO A 238 3.10 -3.63 17.96
C PRO A 238 3.30 -2.12 18.04
N GLY A 239 2.25 -1.33 18.09
CA GLY A 239 2.33 0.12 18.12
C GLY A 239 2.65 0.78 16.75
N PRO A 240 2.54 2.15 16.69
CA PRO A 240 2.59 2.88 15.41
C PRO A 240 3.89 2.71 14.61
N PRO A 241 5.10 2.78 15.21
CA PRO A 241 6.34 2.64 14.44
C PRO A 241 6.50 1.29 13.76
N ALA A 242 6.26 0.20 14.52
CA ALA A 242 6.41 -1.15 14.02
C ALA A 242 5.34 -1.49 12.96
N ARG A 243 4.10 -1.01 13.16
CA ARG A 243 3.04 -1.15 12.16
C ARG A 243 3.37 -0.41 10.87
N TYR A 244 3.92 0.80 10.95
CA TYR A 244 4.35 1.54 9.77
C TYR A 244 5.50 0.84 9.04
N THR A 245 6.48 0.31 9.79
CA THR A 245 7.56 -0.50 9.22
C THR A 245 7.02 -1.74 8.50
N ALA A 246 6.04 -2.44 9.08
CA ALA A 246 5.42 -3.60 8.44
C ALA A 246 4.61 -3.22 7.19
N TRP A 247 3.97 -2.06 7.20
CA TRP A 247 3.26 -1.52 6.04
C TRP A 247 4.17 -1.22 4.85
N LEU A 248 5.39 -0.73 5.10
CA LEU A 248 6.35 -0.36 4.06
C LEU A 248 7.14 -1.55 3.47
N LYS A 249 7.08 -2.74 4.09
CA LYS A 249 7.73 -3.97 3.62
C LYS A 249 6.89 -4.69 2.58
#